data_1d6a8eb80fb51248dad05a76ec5848bb
#
_entry.id   1d6a8eb80fb51248dad05a76ec5848bb
#
_cell.length_a   1.000
_cell.length_b   1.000
_cell.length_c   1.000
_cell.angle_alpha   90.00
_cell.angle_beta   90.00
_cell.angle_gamma   90.00
#
_symmetry.space_group_name_H-M   'P 1'
#
loop_
_entity.id
_entity.type
_entity.pdbx_description
1 polymer ?
#
loop_
_entity_poly.entity_id
_entity_poly.type
_entity_poly.pdbx_seq_one_letter_code
_entity_poly.pdbx_strand_id
1 'polypeptide(L)'
;MTESNLSVKMEVRGLHFYYGSNHALKNINSVIREHQITALIGPSGCGKSTFLRTLNRLNELIPHTRVEGTVTLDGQDIYQPGTDVVSLRQRVGMVFQRPNPFPKSIFENVAFGPRVLGVRTKGEIEGKVEQSLKAAALWPEVSDRLHVNALGLTLGQQQRLCIARVLAVQPEVILMDEPCSALDPLATLKIEELLQELKKSYTIVIVTHNMRQAARTSDWTGFFHLGEVLEYGTTEDIFTRPKNPQTENYVTGRYG
;
A
#
# COMPACT_ATOMS: atom_id res chain seq x y z
N MET A 1 8.96 3.27 23.42
CA MET A 1 8.14 4.46 23.13
C MET A 1 6.70 4.08 23.42
N THR A 2 6.02 4.79 24.30
CA THR A 2 4.63 4.51 24.68
C THR A 2 3.72 4.83 23.48
N GLU A 3 2.72 3.98 23.22
CA GLU A 3 1.76 4.04 22.09
C GLU A 3 1.06 5.41 21.89
N SER A 4 1.06 6.24 22.93
CA SER A 4 0.34 7.53 22.97
C SER A 4 0.98 8.67 22.16
N ASN A 5 2.17 8.48 21.55
CA ASN A 5 2.93 9.57 20.92
C ASN A 5 3.10 9.43 19.38
N LEU A 6 2.48 8.42 18.74
CA LEU A 6 2.56 8.28 17.29
C LEU A 6 1.46 9.11 16.62
N SER A 7 1.88 9.99 15.70
CA SER A 7 0.97 10.81 14.88
C SER A 7 0.05 9.92 14.04
N VAL A 8 -1.22 10.33 13.92
CA VAL A 8 -2.23 9.66 13.08
C VAL A 8 -2.13 10.26 11.69
N LYS A 9 -1.83 9.41 10.69
CA LYS A 9 -1.77 9.82 9.28
C LYS A 9 -3.12 9.70 8.59
N MET A 10 -3.79 8.55 8.76
CA MET A 10 -5.15 8.36 8.28
C MET A 10 -6.02 7.78 9.37
N GLU A 11 -7.28 8.19 9.40
CA GLU A 11 -8.28 7.64 10.31
C GLU A 11 -9.53 7.27 9.54
N VAL A 12 -10.09 6.11 9.86
CA VAL A 12 -11.31 5.57 9.27
C VAL A 12 -12.33 5.36 10.37
N ARG A 13 -13.51 5.94 10.23
CA ARG A 13 -14.61 5.86 11.21
C ARG A 13 -15.91 5.44 10.55
N GLY A 14 -16.47 4.32 11.02
CA GLY A 14 -17.78 3.84 10.60
C GLY A 14 -17.88 3.65 9.08
N LEU A 15 -16.80 3.21 8.43
CA LEU A 15 -16.77 3.08 6.97
C LEU A 15 -17.59 1.89 6.51
N HIS A 16 -18.59 2.17 5.65
CA HIS A 16 -19.30 1.19 4.85
C HIS A 16 -18.97 1.40 3.37
N PHE A 17 -18.82 0.32 2.64
CA PHE A 17 -18.56 0.39 1.21
C PHE A 17 -19.42 -0.62 0.45
N TYR A 18 -20.00 -0.18 -0.67
CA TYR A 18 -20.91 -0.97 -1.48
C TYR A 18 -20.47 -1.01 -2.95
N TYR A 19 -20.57 -2.19 -3.56
CA TYR A 19 -20.57 -2.39 -5.00
C TYR A 19 -22.02 -2.70 -5.44
N GLY A 20 -22.74 -1.73 -6.00
CA GLY A 20 -24.18 -1.87 -6.24
C GLY A 20 -24.94 -2.21 -4.95
N SER A 21 -25.57 -3.38 -4.90
CA SER A 21 -26.26 -3.90 -3.71
C SER A 21 -25.34 -4.69 -2.76
N ASN A 22 -24.13 -5.04 -3.17
CA ASN A 22 -23.20 -5.83 -2.34
C ASN A 22 -22.55 -4.95 -1.28
N HIS A 23 -22.79 -5.20 -0.01
CA HIS A 23 -22.19 -4.53 1.14
C HIS A 23 -20.81 -5.16 1.43
N ALA A 24 -19.77 -4.62 0.82
CA ALA A 24 -18.44 -5.19 0.84
C ALA A 24 -17.62 -4.86 2.09
N LEU A 25 -17.81 -3.66 2.68
CA LEU A 25 -17.18 -3.27 3.96
C LEU A 25 -18.27 -2.79 4.92
N LYS A 26 -18.16 -3.21 6.19
CA LYS A 26 -19.19 -3.03 7.21
C LYS A 26 -18.57 -2.43 8.47
N ASN A 27 -18.92 -1.17 8.76
CA ASN A 27 -18.53 -0.44 9.97
C ASN A 27 -17.02 -0.54 10.29
N ILE A 28 -16.16 -0.32 9.28
CA ILE A 28 -14.72 -0.36 9.48
C ILE A 28 -14.26 0.85 10.29
N ASN A 29 -13.51 0.58 11.36
CA ASN A 29 -12.83 1.57 12.17
C ASN A 29 -11.34 1.20 12.23
N SER A 30 -10.44 2.13 11.86
CA SER A 30 -9.01 1.87 11.79
C SER A 30 -8.22 3.16 11.88
N VAL A 31 -7.02 3.07 12.45
CA VAL A 31 -6.06 4.18 12.57
C VAL A 31 -4.75 3.79 11.93
N ILE A 32 -4.32 4.51 10.91
CA ILE A 32 -3.03 4.32 10.23
C ILE A 32 -2.07 5.38 10.77
N ARG A 33 -0.99 4.92 11.39
CA ARG A 33 0.00 5.78 12.06
C ARG A 33 1.12 6.18 11.12
N GLU A 34 1.58 7.40 11.29
CA GLU A 34 2.65 7.98 10.49
C GLU A 34 3.96 7.18 10.65
N HIS A 35 4.67 6.96 9.53
CA HIS A 35 5.94 6.23 9.49
C HIS A 35 5.90 4.83 10.11
N GLN A 36 4.74 4.18 10.02
CA GLN A 36 4.54 2.80 10.44
C GLN A 36 4.02 1.94 9.28
N ILE A 37 4.25 0.64 9.37
CA ILE A 37 3.68 -0.34 8.46
C ILE A 37 2.44 -0.96 9.09
N THR A 38 1.28 -0.78 8.48
CA THR A 38 0.03 -1.45 8.86
C THR A 38 -0.24 -2.60 7.90
N ALA A 39 -0.28 -3.83 8.40
CA ALA A 39 -0.69 -5.00 7.62
C ALA A 39 -2.19 -5.27 7.75
N LEU A 40 -2.82 -5.60 6.63
CA LEU A 40 -4.19 -6.09 6.57
C LEU A 40 -4.15 -7.57 6.20
N ILE A 41 -4.58 -8.44 7.12
CA ILE A 41 -4.59 -9.89 6.96
C ILE A 41 -6.02 -10.43 6.99
N GLY A 42 -6.23 -11.65 6.50
CA GLY A 42 -7.54 -12.32 6.49
C GLY A 42 -7.75 -13.16 5.24
N PRO A 43 -8.81 -13.97 5.18
CA PRO A 43 -9.13 -14.84 4.05
C PRO A 43 -9.29 -14.09 2.73
N SER A 44 -9.15 -14.79 1.60
CA SER A 44 -9.43 -14.23 0.29
C SER A 44 -10.88 -13.76 0.20
N GLY A 45 -11.11 -12.59 -0.44
CA GLY A 45 -12.46 -12.04 -0.61
C GLY A 45 -13.07 -11.36 0.63
N CYS A 46 -12.38 -11.28 1.77
CA CYS A 46 -12.93 -10.66 2.99
C CYS A 46 -12.96 -9.12 3.00
N GLY A 47 -12.52 -8.44 1.92
CA GLY A 47 -12.64 -6.97 1.81
C GLY A 47 -11.33 -6.18 1.91
N LYS A 48 -10.16 -6.80 2.17
CA LYS A 48 -8.86 -6.10 2.37
C LYS A 48 -8.48 -5.16 1.23
N SER A 49 -8.47 -5.66 -0.01
CA SER A 49 -8.14 -4.85 -1.19
C SER A 49 -9.20 -3.79 -1.47
N THR A 50 -10.48 -4.05 -1.14
CA THR A 50 -11.54 -3.04 -1.20
C THR A 50 -11.24 -1.92 -0.20
N PHE A 51 -10.93 -2.26 1.05
CA PHE A 51 -10.56 -1.29 2.07
C PHE A 51 -9.31 -0.49 1.66
N LEU A 52 -8.25 -1.18 1.22
CA LEU A 52 -7.02 -0.52 0.78
C LEU A 52 -7.30 0.56 -0.30
N ARG A 53 -8.14 0.24 -1.28
CA ARG A 53 -8.49 1.14 -2.38
C ARG A 53 -9.45 2.26 -1.98
N THR A 54 -10.16 2.17 -0.83
CA THR A 54 -10.95 3.30 -0.32
C THR A 54 -10.05 4.41 0.23
N LEU A 55 -8.83 4.08 0.69
CA LEU A 55 -7.90 5.05 1.27
C LEU A 55 -7.36 6.08 0.24
N ASN A 56 -7.47 5.79 -1.06
CA ASN A 56 -7.13 6.73 -2.15
C ASN A 56 -8.24 6.92 -3.19
N ARG A 57 -9.47 6.51 -2.85
CA ARG A 57 -10.67 6.63 -3.70
C ARG A 57 -10.53 5.90 -5.05
N LEU A 58 -9.68 4.87 -5.14
CA LEU A 58 -9.48 4.14 -6.40
C LEU A 58 -10.73 3.33 -6.78
N ASN A 59 -11.53 2.88 -5.81
CA ASN A 59 -12.76 2.14 -6.04
C ASN A 59 -13.83 2.94 -6.80
N GLU A 60 -13.78 4.28 -6.78
CA GLU A 60 -14.72 5.13 -7.53
C GLU A 60 -14.59 5.01 -9.05
N LEU A 61 -13.51 4.37 -9.55
CA LEU A 61 -13.39 4.01 -10.96
C LEU A 61 -14.32 2.87 -11.37
N ILE A 62 -14.93 2.18 -10.39
CA ILE A 62 -15.90 1.11 -10.60
C ILE A 62 -17.30 1.73 -10.53
N PRO A 63 -18.14 1.56 -11.57
CA PRO A 63 -19.51 2.09 -11.56
C PRO A 63 -20.34 1.56 -10.37
N HIS A 64 -21.28 2.37 -9.94
CA HIS A 64 -22.26 2.02 -8.88
C HIS A 64 -21.63 1.70 -7.53
N THR A 65 -20.52 2.37 -7.17
CA THR A 65 -19.98 2.31 -5.81
C THR A 65 -20.59 3.37 -4.92
N ARG A 66 -20.71 3.05 -3.62
CA ARG A 66 -21.18 3.97 -2.58
C ARG A 66 -20.35 3.80 -1.32
N VAL A 67 -20.00 4.95 -0.73
CA VAL A 67 -19.21 5.04 0.52
C VAL A 67 -20.06 5.77 1.55
N GLU A 68 -20.04 5.27 2.79
CA GLU A 68 -20.63 5.93 3.97
C GLU A 68 -19.59 5.90 5.10
N GLY A 69 -19.68 6.82 6.05
CA GLY A 69 -18.66 7.00 7.09
C GLY A 69 -17.61 8.02 6.69
N THR A 70 -16.48 8.04 7.40
CA THR A 70 -15.44 9.07 7.22
C THR A 70 -14.07 8.42 7.05
N VAL A 71 -13.29 8.92 6.10
CA VAL A 71 -11.87 8.58 5.92
C VAL A 71 -11.09 9.88 5.86
N THR A 72 -10.17 10.08 6.80
CA THR A 72 -9.37 11.31 6.84
C THR A 72 -7.91 11.04 6.51
N LEU A 73 -7.27 12.01 5.86
CA LEU A 73 -5.82 12.12 5.69
C LEU A 73 -5.39 13.44 6.33
N ASP A 74 -4.52 13.39 7.34
CA ASP A 74 -4.14 14.56 8.17
C ASP A 74 -5.34 15.34 8.70
N GLY A 75 -6.39 14.62 9.15
CA GLY A 75 -7.63 15.18 9.70
C GLY A 75 -8.62 15.72 8.67
N GLN A 76 -8.29 15.74 7.37
CA GLN A 76 -9.17 16.18 6.30
C GLN A 76 -9.92 14.98 5.68
N ASP A 77 -11.25 15.04 5.61
CA ASP A 77 -12.05 13.98 4.99
C ASP A 77 -11.78 13.94 3.48
N ILE A 78 -11.28 12.79 3.01
CA ILE A 78 -10.95 12.58 1.59
C ILE A 78 -12.18 12.38 0.71
N TYR A 79 -13.37 12.17 1.28
CA TYR A 79 -14.64 12.02 0.55
C TYR A 79 -15.50 13.28 0.57
N GLN A 80 -15.04 14.37 1.20
CA GLN A 80 -15.79 15.63 1.17
C GLN A 80 -15.95 16.17 -0.26
N PRO A 81 -17.10 16.84 -0.57
CA PRO A 81 -17.28 17.48 -1.87
C PRO A 81 -16.16 18.46 -2.21
N GLY A 82 -15.66 18.40 -3.45
CA GLY A 82 -14.58 19.29 -3.91
C GLY A 82 -13.17 18.80 -3.62
N THR A 83 -12.99 17.63 -3.00
CA THR A 83 -11.64 17.03 -2.84
C THR A 83 -10.99 16.79 -4.20
N ASP A 84 -9.79 17.33 -4.41
CA ASP A 84 -8.98 17.03 -5.58
C ASP A 84 -8.41 15.61 -5.50
N VAL A 85 -9.05 14.70 -6.25
CA VAL A 85 -8.68 13.28 -6.29
C VAL A 85 -7.30 13.05 -6.91
N VAL A 86 -6.84 13.93 -7.80
CA VAL A 86 -5.50 13.82 -8.41
C VAL A 86 -4.45 14.12 -7.35
N SER A 87 -4.61 15.21 -6.61
CA SER A 87 -3.74 15.55 -5.47
C SER A 87 -3.78 14.47 -4.39
N LEU A 88 -4.97 13.94 -4.05
CA LEU A 88 -5.08 12.83 -3.10
C LEU A 88 -4.26 11.62 -3.55
N ARG A 89 -4.38 11.19 -4.82
CA ARG A 89 -3.66 10.02 -5.35
C ARG A 89 -2.16 10.25 -5.54
N GLN A 90 -1.73 11.50 -5.61
CA GLN A 90 -0.30 11.85 -5.52
C GLN A 90 0.20 11.62 -4.09
N ARG A 91 -0.54 12.08 -3.06
CA ARG A 91 -0.19 11.91 -1.65
C ARG A 91 -0.33 10.45 -1.17
N VAL A 92 -1.29 9.69 -1.73
CA VAL A 92 -1.60 8.30 -1.35
C VAL A 92 -1.41 7.39 -2.56
N GLY A 93 -0.16 6.96 -2.78
CA GLY A 93 0.24 6.14 -3.92
C GLY A 93 -0.17 4.68 -3.77
N MET A 94 -0.29 3.95 -4.90
CA MET A 94 -0.71 2.55 -4.93
C MET A 94 0.26 1.67 -5.71
N VAL A 95 0.65 0.55 -5.11
CA VAL A 95 1.37 -0.57 -5.74
C VAL A 95 0.44 -1.77 -5.81
N PHE A 96 0.28 -2.32 -7.01
CA PHE A 96 -0.66 -3.42 -7.27
C PHE A 96 -0.02 -4.80 -7.08
N GLN A 97 -0.86 -5.81 -6.89
CA GLN A 97 -0.48 -7.20 -6.71
C GLN A 97 0.36 -7.74 -7.88
N ARG A 98 -0.08 -7.47 -9.12
CA ARG A 98 0.71 -7.79 -10.30
C ARG A 98 1.48 -6.56 -10.74
N PRO A 99 2.81 -6.69 -10.94
CA PRO A 99 3.59 -5.61 -11.51
C PRO A 99 2.95 -5.13 -12.82
N ASN A 100 2.83 -3.82 -12.97
CA ASN A 100 2.21 -3.21 -14.14
C ASN A 100 3.08 -2.09 -14.74
N PRO A 101 4.33 -2.36 -15.09
CA PRO A 101 5.15 -1.37 -15.76
C PRO A 101 4.52 -0.99 -17.10
N PHE A 102 4.66 0.28 -17.48
CA PHE A 102 4.26 0.71 -18.83
C PHE A 102 5.16 0.02 -19.87
N PRO A 103 4.66 -0.27 -21.09
CA PRO A 103 5.47 -0.81 -22.20
C PRO A 103 6.40 0.27 -22.78
N LYS A 104 7.25 0.82 -21.92
CA LYS A 104 8.22 1.87 -22.12
C LYS A 104 9.53 1.49 -21.46
N SER A 105 10.56 2.33 -21.59
CA SER A 105 11.83 2.10 -20.90
C SER A 105 11.69 2.20 -19.37
N ILE A 106 12.70 1.69 -18.66
CA ILE A 106 12.81 1.82 -17.20
C ILE A 106 12.76 3.30 -16.81
N PHE A 107 13.56 4.14 -17.49
CA PHE A 107 13.58 5.59 -17.29
C PHE A 107 12.18 6.21 -17.45
N GLU A 108 11.50 5.93 -18.56
CA GLU A 108 10.19 6.50 -18.86
C GLU A 108 9.10 6.07 -17.87
N ASN A 109 9.20 4.87 -17.29
CA ASN A 109 8.29 4.43 -16.24
C ASN A 109 8.38 5.32 -14.99
N VAL A 110 9.58 5.64 -14.55
CA VAL A 110 9.79 6.45 -13.33
C VAL A 110 9.60 7.94 -13.63
N ALA A 111 10.05 8.43 -14.77
CA ALA A 111 9.94 9.82 -15.19
C ALA A 111 8.49 10.26 -15.46
N PHE A 112 7.55 9.32 -15.66
CA PHE A 112 6.18 9.61 -16.04
C PHE A 112 5.46 10.51 -15.03
N GLY A 113 5.47 10.12 -13.74
CA GLY A 113 4.81 10.86 -12.67
C GLY A 113 5.33 12.30 -12.54
N PRO A 114 6.64 12.53 -12.35
CA PRO A 114 7.23 13.85 -12.29
C PRO A 114 6.87 14.75 -13.48
N ARG A 115 6.86 14.20 -14.71
CA ARG A 115 6.46 14.98 -15.90
C ARG A 115 4.98 15.39 -15.88
N VAL A 116 4.10 14.50 -15.45
CA VAL A 116 2.67 14.82 -15.30
C VAL A 116 2.47 15.92 -14.25
N LEU A 117 3.27 15.94 -13.19
CA LEU A 117 3.29 16.96 -12.16
C LEU A 117 4.00 18.27 -12.58
N GLY A 118 4.42 18.38 -13.85
CA GLY A 118 4.94 19.64 -14.40
C GLY A 118 6.45 19.80 -14.30
N VAL A 119 7.22 18.80 -13.86
CA VAL A 119 8.69 18.85 -13.93
C VAL A 119 9.13 18.85 -15.38
N ARG A 120 9.90 19.87 -15.80
CA ARG A 120 10.26 20.10 -17.21
C ARG A 120 11.76 19.98 -17.49
N THR A 121 12.61 20.24 -16.51
CA THR A 121 14.05 20.24 -16.73
C THR A 121 14.60 18.82 -16.79
N LYS A 122 15.46 18.57 -17.77
CA LYS A 122 16.06 17.23 -17.98
C LYS A 122 16.81 16.75 -16.74
N GLY A 123 17.67 17.60 -16.17
CA GLY A 123 18.48 17.23 -15.00
C GLY A 123 17.64 16.92 -13.76
N GLU A 124 16.53 17.65 -13.53
CA GLU A 124 15.63 17.38 -12.42
C GLU A 124 14.91 16.02 -12.58
N ILE A 125 14.47 15.70 -13.81
CA ILE A 125 13.85 14.39 -14.11
C ILE A 125 14.88 13.26 -13.91
N GLU A 126 16.11 13.41 -14.42
CA GLU A 126 17.17 12.43 -14.26
C GLU A 126 17.49 12.20 -12.78
N GLY A 127 17.61 13.28 -12.00
CA GLY A 127 17.83 13.19 -10.55
C GLY A 127 16.70 12.47 -9.81
N LYS A 128 15.43 12.79 -10.12
CA LYS A 128 14.26 12.11 -9.53
C LYS A 128 14.22 10.62 -9.91
N VAL A 129 14.54 10.27 -11.16
CA VAL A 129 14.60 8.87 -11.62
C VAL A 129 15.68 8.10 -10.86
N GLU A 130 16.89 8.63 -10.79
CA GLU A 130 17.99 8.01 -10.06
C GLU A 130 17.66 7.83 -8.58
N GLN A 131 17.18 8.88 -7.91
CA GLN A 131 16.79 8.83 -6.49
C GLN A 131 15.71 7.78 -6.23
N SER A 132 14.68 7.72 -7.08
CA SER A 132 13.57 6.79 -6.90
C SER A 132 13.98 5.34 -7.14
N LEU A 133 14.84 5.08 -8.13
CA LEU A 133 15.40 3.75 -8.38
C LEU A 133 16.34 3.30 -7.25
N LYS A 134 17.11 4.22 -6.66
CA LYS A 134 17.94 3.95 -5.47
C LYS A 134 17.05 3.64 -4.27
N ALA A 135 16.03 4.47 -4.01
CA ALA A 135 15.09 4.27 -2.91
C ALA A 135 14.29 2.95 -3.03
N ALA A 136 14.04 2.46 -4.26
CA ALA A 136 13.43 1.16 -4.53
C ALA A 136 14.44 0.00 -4.57
N ALA A 137 15.69 0.21 -4.18
CA ALA A 137 16.80 -0.77 -4.22
C ALA A 137 16.96 -1.44 -5.61
N LEU A 138 16.67 -0.73 -6.70
CA LEU A 138 16.74 -1.24 -8.07
C LEU A 138 17.90 -0.66 -8.88
N TRP A 139 18.43 0.51 -8.50
CA TRP A 139 19.48 1.23 -9.21
C TRP A 139 20.69 0.37 -9.58
N PRO A 140 21.30 -0.43 -8.66
CA PRO A 140 22.49 -1.22 -9.00
C PRO A 140 22.27 -2.26 -10.10
N GLU A 141 21.01 -2.66 -10.33
CA GLU A 141 20.66 -3.70 -11.29
C GLU A 141 20.28 -3.12 -12.68
N VAL A 142 20.05 -1.79 -12.79
CA VAL A 142 19.49 -1.19 -14.01
C VAL A 142 20.18 0.11 -14.46
N SER A 143 21.11 0.65 -13.69
CA SER A 143 21.76 1.95 -13.96
C SER A 143 22.44 2.05 -15.32
N ASP A 144 22.94 0.94 -15.85
CA ASP A 144 23.60 0.82 -17.15
C ASP A 144 22.64 0.63 -18.33
N ARG A 145 21.34 0.39 -18.05
CA ARG A 145 20.32 0.03 -19.04
C ARG A 145 18.97 0.71 -18.86
N LEU A 146 18.96 1.95 -18.42
CA LEU A 146 17.73 2.72 -18.13
C LEU A 146 16.79 2.87 -19.36
N HIS A 147 17.32 2.77 -20.56
CA HIS A 147 16.56 2.94 -21.81
C HIS A 147 16.00 1.64 -22.40
N VAL A 148 16.27 0.47 -21.78
CA VAL A 148 15.65 -0.79 -22.21
C VAL A 148 14.19 -0.87 -21.78
N ASN A 149 13.40 -1.69 -22.51
CA ASN A 149 11.99 -1.88 -22.20
C ASN A 149 11.82 -2.55 -20.82
N ALA A 150 11.00 -1.95 -19.98
CA ALA A 150 10.74 -2.42 -18.62
C ALA A 150 10.07 -3.80 -18.55
N LEU A 151 9.35 -4.22 -19.61
CA LEU A 151 8.73 -5.55 -19.66
C LEU A 151 9.75 -6.69 -19.74
N GLY A 152 11.00 -6.40 -20.12
CA GLY A 152 12.11 -7.38 -20.10
C GLY A 152 12.74 -7.62 -18.72
N LEU A 153 12.31 -6.91 -17.69
CA LEU A 153 12.77 -7.12 -16.32
C LEU A 153 12.14 -8.37 -15.70
N THR A 154 12.81 -8.98 -14.71
CA THR A 154 12.21 -10.04 -13.88
C THR A 154 11.02 -9.50 -13.09
N LEU A 155 10.10 -10.37 -12.63
CA LEU A 155 8.93 -9.94 -11.86
C LEU A 155 9.31 -9.13 -10.61
N GLY A 156 10.34 -9.55 -9.88
CA GLY A 156 10.84 -8.81 -8.71
C GLY A 156 11.42 -7.44 -9.07
N GLN A 157 12.12 -7.31 -10.22
CA GLN A 157 12.59 -6.03 -10.72
C GLN A 157 11.43 -5.14 -11.19
N GLN A 158 10.44 -5.71 -11.89
CA GLN A 158 9.24 -4.99 -12.30
C GLN A 158 8.46 -4.46 -11.09
N GLN A 159 8.34 -5.23 -10.02
CA GLN A 159 7.68 -4.80 -8.79
C GLN A 159 8.42 -3.63 -8.13
N ARG A 160 9.75 -3.71 -8.01
CA ARG A 160 10.57 -2.60 -7.49
C ARG A 160 10.52 -1.38 -8.41
N LEU A 161 10.40 -1.57 -9.73
CA LEU A 161 10.19 -0.47 -10.67
C LEU A 161 8.82 0.20 -10.44
N CYS A 162 7.75 -0.57 -10.19
CA CYS A 162 6.45 -0.01 -9.83
C CYS A 162 6.49 0.76 -8.52
N ILE A 163 7.28 0.29 -7.53
CA ILE A 163 7.53 1.03 -6.29
C ILE A 163 8.30 2.33 -6.60
N ALA A 164 9.40 2.27 -7.39
CA ALA A 164 10.15 3.47 -7.80
C ALA A 164 9.26 4.52 -8.50
N ARG A 165 8.34 4.07 -9.36
CA ARG A 165 7.36 4.93 -10.03
C ARG A 165 6.44 5.66 -9.04
N VAL A 166 6.02 4.98 -7.97
CA VAL A 166 5.22 5.59 -6.89
C VAL A 166 6.08 6.57 -6.10
N LEU A 167 7.30 6.21 -5.74
CA LEU A 167 8.22 7.07 -4.98
C LEU A 167 8.59 8.36 -5.73
N ALA A 168 8.62 8.33 -7.06
CA ALA A 168 9.00 9.46 -7.91
C ALA A 168 8.08 10.69 -7.78
N VAL A 169 6.85 10.50 -7.32
CA VAL A 169 5.89 11.58 -7.04
C VAL A 169 5.88 12.01 -5.58
N GLN A 170 6.77 11.43 -4.74
CA GLN A 170 6.96 11.75 -3.33
C GLN A 170 5.65 11.65 -2.53
N PRO A 171 5.01 10.48 -2.47
CA PRO A 171 3.79 10.30 -1.70
C PRO A 171 4.06 10.44 -0.19
N GLU A 172 3.01 10.54 0.60
CA GLU A 172 3.07 10.49 2.06
C GLU A 172 2.67 9.08 2.58
N VAL A 173 1.77 8.43 1.85
CA VAL A 173 1.27 7.09 2.14
C VAL A 173 1.47 6.19 0.93
N ILE A 174 1.95 4.96 1.14
CA ILE A 174 2.11 3.94 0.11
C ILE A 174 1.19 2.77 0.45
N LEU A 175 0.21 2.52 -0.42
CA LEU A 175 -0.68 1.38 -0.35
C LEU A 175 -0.12 0.25 -1.19
N MET A 176 -0.05 -0.97 -0.65
CA MET A 176 0.48 -2.14 -1.35
C MET A 176 -0.51 -3.31 -1.28
N ASP A 177 -1.05 -3.71 -2.41
CA ASP A 177 -1.98 -4.83 -2.51
C ASP A 177 -1.20 -6.10 -2.87
N GLU A 178 -0.91 -6.95 -1.88
CA GLU A 178 -0.18 -8.22 -2.02
C GLU A 178 1.12 -8.14 -2.86
N PRO A 179 2.06 -7.22 -2.56
CA PRO A 179 3.18 -6.89 -3.44
C PRO A 179 4.18 -8.04 -3.69
N CYS A 180 4.11 -9.11 -2.90
CA CYS A 180 5.03 -10.25 -2.98
C CYS A 180 4.37 -11.55 -3.46
N SER A 181 3.06 -11.57 -3.75
CA SER A 181 2.31 -12.81 -4.02
C SER A 181 2.78 -13.58 -5.27
N ALA A 182 3.37 -12.90 -6.25
CA ALA A 182 3.86 -13.49 -7.50
C ALA A 182 5.39 -13.63 -7.54
N LEU A 183 6.09 -13.36 -6.43
CA LEU A 183 7.55 -13.31 -6.37
C LEU A 183 8.15 -14.59 -5.78
N ASP A 184 9.36 -14.91 -6.21
CA ASP A 184 10.18 -15.93 -5.57
C ASP A 184 10.64 -15.49 -4.16
N PRO A 185 11.12 -16.43 -3.31
CA PRO A 185 11.51 -16.12 -1.94
C PRO A 185 12.60 -15.05 -1.81
N LEU A 186 13.57 -15.01 -2.75
CA LEU A 186 14.67 -14.03 -2.71
C LEU A 186 14.16 -12.62 -3.07
N ALA A 187 13.31 -12.52 -4.09
CA ALA A 187 12.68 -11.26 -4.45
C ALA A 187 11.73 -10.76 -3.35
N THR A 188 11.01 -11.69 -2.68
CA THR A 188 10.17 -11.36 -1.52
C THR A 188 11.00 -10.76 -0.38
N LEU A 189 12.13 -11.37 -0.03
CA LEU A 189 13.03 -10.87 1.02
C LEU A 189 13.51 -9.45 0.70
N LYS A 190 13.92 -9.19 -0.54
CA LYS A 190 14.32 -7.84 -0.98
C LYS A 190 13.20 -6.80 -0.82
N ILE A 191 11.93 -7.17 -1.06
CA ILE A 191 10.80 -6.27 -0.82
C ILE A 191 10.58 -6.06 0.69
N GLU A 192 10.70 -7.10 1.51
CA GLU A 192 10.56 -6.99 2.97
C GLU A 192 11.62 -6.05 3.56
N GLU A 193 12.88 -6.17 3.16
CA GLU A 193 13.98 -5.26 3.54
C GLU A 193 13.70 -3.82 3.06
N LEU A 194 13.24 -3.68 1.83
CA LEU A 194 12.85 -2.38 1.26
C LEU A 194 11.74 -1.70 2.07
N LEU A 195 10.72 -2.45 2.53
CA LEU A 195 9.65 -1.90 3.35
C LEU A 195 10.18 -1.31 4.67
N GLN A 196 11.17 -1.97 5.32
CA GLN A 196 11.78 -1.47 6.56
C GLN A 196 12.56 -0.16 6.32
N GLU A 197 13.19 0.00 5.16
CA GLU A 197 13.85 1.26 4.81
C GLU A 197 12.82 2.36 4.47
N LEU A 198 11.79 2.03 3.68
CA LEU A 198 10.78 2.98 3.25
C LEU A 198 9.95 3.54 4.42
N LYS A 199 9.67 2.74 5.46
CA LYS A 199 8.87 3.22 6.60
C LYS A 199 9.53 4.37 7.36
N LYS A 200 10.83 4.57 7.22
CA LYS A 200 11.54 5.69 7.85
C LYS A 200 11.08 7.06 7.31
N SER A 201 10.52 7.08 6.10
CA SER A 201 10.10 8.29 5.40
C SER A 201 8.65 8.26 4.91
N TYR A 202 8.01 7.10 4.88
CA TYR A 202 6.68 6.89 4.34
C TYR A 202 5.80 6.12 5.31
N THR A 203 4.51 6.42 5.30
CA THR A 203 3.49 5.58 5.94
C THR A 203 3.08 4.47 4.99
N ILE A 204 3.01 3.22 5.43
CA ILE A 204 2.77 2.08 4.55
C ILE A 204 1.56 1.28 5.03
N VAL A 205 0.65 0.95 4.11
CA VAL A 205 -0.43 -0.01 4.34
C VAL A 205 -0.28 -1.17 3.36
N ILE A 206 -0.11 -2.38 3.86
CA ILE A 206 0.11 -3.57 3.05
C ILE A 206 -1.01 -4.60 3.25
N VAL A 207 -1.59 -5.09 2.17
CA VAL A 207 -2.41 -6.31 2.18
C VAL A 207 -1.50 -7.49 1.94
N THR A 208 -1.60 -8.52 2.75
CA THR A 208 -0.91 -9.79 2.52
C THR A 208 -1.72 -10.97 3.06
N HIS A 209 -1.63 -12.10 2.38
CA HIS A 209 -2.12 -13.39 2.88
C HIS A 209 -1.00 -14.23 3.53
N ASN A 210 0.25 -13.75 3.52
CA ASN A 210 1.39 -14.41 4.14
C ASN A 210 1.57 -13.92 5.58
N MET A 211 1.13 -14.74 6.56
CA MET A 211 1.22 -14.43 7.99
C MET A 211 2.65 -14.16 8.46
N ARG A 212 3.62 -14.95 7.94
CA ARG A 212 5.03 -14.77 8.31
C ARG A 212 5.57 -13.42 7.82
N GLN A 213 5.15 -12.98 6.63
CA GLN A 213 5.49 -11.66 6.12
C GLN A 213 4.90 -10.56 7.00
N ALA A 214 3.58 -10.62 7.29
CA ALA A 214 2.93 -9.64 8.16
C ALA A 214 3.64 -9.55 9.52
N ALA A 215 3.91 -10.69 10.16
CA ALA A 215 4.56 -10.74 11.47
C ALA A 215 5.98 -10.14 11.49
N ARG A 216 6.74 -10.25 10.36
CA ARG A 216 8.11 -9.72 10.29
C ARG A 216 8.17 -8.26 9.89
N THR A 217 7.23 -7.80 9.07
CA THR A 217 7.38 -6.50 8.40
C THR A 217 6.51 -5.40 8.96
N SER A 218 5.38 -5.71 9.61
CA SER A 218 4.44 -4.69 10.06
C SER A 218 4.60 -4.33 11.54
N ASP A 219 4.22 -3.10 11.86
CA ASP A 219 4.14 -2.58 13.22
C ASP A 219 2.73 -2.77 13.79
N TRP A 220 1.72 -2.62 12.93
CA TRP A 220 0.30 -2.79 13.24
C TRP A 220 -0.34 -3.81 12.32
N THR A 221 -1.32 -4.55 12.82
CA THR A 221 -2.04 -5.55 12.02
C THR A 221 -3.54 -5.46 12.27
N GLY A 222 -4.31 -5.45 11.17
CA GLY A 222 -5.77 -5.57 11.18
C GLY A 222 -6.22 -6.89 10.58
N PHE A 223 -7.02 -7.69 11.33
CA PHE A 223 -7.60 -8.92 10.83
C PHE A 223 -8.99 -8.67 10.25
N PHE A 224 -9.13 -8.92 8.95
CA PHE A 224 -10.37 -8.77 8.18
C PHE A 224 -11.10 -10.10 8.03
N HIS A 225 -12.43 -10.08 8.24
CA HIS A 225 -13.31 -11.19 8.00
C HIS A 225 -14.70 -10.73 7.55
N LEU A 226 -15.21 -11.24 6.43
CA LEU A 226 -16.55 -10.96 5.87
C LEU A 226 -16.94 -9.46 5.81
N GLY A 227 -15.96 -8.61 5.46
CA GLY A 227 -16.15 -7.17 5.30
C GLY A 227 -15.99 -6.35 6.60
N GLU A 228 -15.57 -6.97 7.68
CA GLU A 228 -15.36 -6.34 8.99
C GLU A 228 -13.91 -6.44 9.44
N VAL A 229 -13.44 -5.51 10.30
CA VAL A 229 -12.20 -5.63 11.06
C VAL A 229 -12.54 -6.23 12.41
N LEU A 230 -12.24 -7.51 12.59
CA LEU A 230 -12.54 -8.21 13.85
C LEU A 230 -11.55 -7.88 14.96
N GLU A 231 -10.30 -7.59 14.59
CA GLU A 231 -9.27 -7.21 15.54
C GLU A 231 -8.25 -6.30 14.89
N TYR A 232 -7.80 -5.29 15.61
CA TYR A 232 -6.75 -4.35 15.20
C TYR A 232 -5.87 -4.01 16.39
N GLY A 233 -4.56 -4.15 16.24
CA GLY A 233 -3.59 -3.92 17.31
C GLY A 233 -2.16 -3.90 16.84
N THR A 234 -1.21 -3.87 17.78
CA THR A 234 0.20 -4.09 17.45
C THR A 234 0.37 -5.46 16.81
N THR A 235 1.29 -5.59 15.88
CA THR A 235 1.56 -6.87 15.23
C THR A 235 1.94 -7.94 16.25
N GLU A 236 2.73 -7.57 17.26
CA GLU A 236 3.08 -8.48 18.34
C GLU A 236 1.84 -9.02 19.07
N ASP A 237 0.88 -8.16 19.45
CA ASP A 237 -0.33 -8.61 20.15
C ASP A 237 -1.19 -9.52 19.28
N ILE A 238 -1.40 -9.14 18.01
CA ILE A 238 -2.24 -9.93 17.05
C ILE A 238 -1.66 -11.33 16.84
N PHE A 239 -0.33 -11.49 16.79
CA PHE A 239 0.30 -12.79 16.51
C PHE A 239 0.63 -13.62 17.75
N THR A 240 0.75 -12.99 18.95
CA THR A 240 1.13 -13.70 20.19
C THR A 240 0.01 -13.79 21.22
N ARG A 241 -0.91 -12.82 21.24
CA ARG A 241 -1.98 -12.69 22.24
C ARG A 241 -3.29 -12.18 21.64
N PRO A 242 -3.79 -12.81 20.54
CA PRO A 242 -5.04 -12.38 19.93
C PRO A 242 -6.19 -12.48 20.92
N LYS A 243 -7.07 -11.49 20.91
CA LYS A 243 -8.26 -11.42 21.80
C LYS A 243 -9.48 -12.07 21.17
N ASN A 244 -9.54 -12.09 19.83
CA ASN A 244 -10.65 -12.68 19.10
C ASN A 244 -10.30 -14.11 18.71
N PRO A 245 -11.15 -15.11 19.04
CA PRO A 245 -10.91 -16.51 18.69
C PRO A 245 -10.75 -16.77 17.19
N GLN A 246 -11.41 -16.00 16.33
CA GLN A 246 -11.26 -16.11 14.88
C GLN A 246 -9.89 -15.61 14.41
N THR A 247 -9.36 -14.57 15.04
CA THR A 247 -7.97 -14.09 14.81
C THR A 247 -6.99 -15.19 15.22
N GLU A 248 -7.15 -15.78 16.42
CA GLU A 248 -6.30 -16.86 16.91
C GLU A 248 -6.28 -18.04 15.93
N ASN A 249 -7.45 -18.51 15.51
CA ASN A 249 -7.56 -19.61 14.54
C ASN A 249 -6.87 -19.27 13.22
N TYR A 250 -6.99 -18.03 12.75
CA TYR A 250 -6.39 -17.60 11.49
C TYR A 250 -4.86 -17.54 11.56
N VAL A 251 -4.30 -16.88 12.58
CA VAL A 251 -2.84 -16.70 12.71
C VAL A 251 -2.11 -17.99 13.06
N THR A 252 -2.80 -18.95 13.71
CA THR A 252 -2.26 -20.28 14.04
C THR A 252 -2.44 -21.31 12.90
N GLY A 253 -3.09 -20.93 11.79
CA GLY A 253 -3.35 -21.84 10.67
C GLY A 253 -4.45 -22.89 10.92
N ARG A 254 -5.27 -22.71 11.96
CA ARG A 254 -6.42 -23.59 12.27
C ARG A 254 -7.70 -23.17 11.53
N TYR A 255 -7.58 -22.24 10.61
CA TYR A 255 -8.66 -21.76 9.79
C TYR A 255 -8.85 -22.73 8.60
N GLY A 256 -9.82 -23.62 8.69
CA GLY A 256 -10.22 -24.61 7.67
C GLY A 256 -11.72 -24.53 7.44
#